data_6ec4f35e546053bc8e563cf58ce4c828
#
_entry.id   6ec4f35e546053bc8e563cf58ce4c828
#
_cell.length_a   1.000
_cell.length_b   1.000
_cell.length_c   1.000
_cell.angle_alpha   90.00
_cell.angle_beta   90.00
_cell.angle_gamma   90.00
#
_symmetry.space_group_name_H-M   'P 1'
#
loop_
_entity.id
_entity.type
_entity.pdbx_description
1 polymer ?
#
loop_
_entity_poly.entity_id
_entity_poly.type
_entity_poly.pdbx_seq_one_letter_code
_entity_poly.pdbx_strand_id
1 'polypeptide(L)'
;EARKDDLLEDLQNLLRINSERDDAQATPEAPFGPGPVAGLKHMLAYGERDGFTVKNVDNYAGHIEYGEGDETLGIFGHMDVVPAGDGWETDPYEPVIKDGKIYARGASDDKGPSMAAYYAMKIIKELGLPVSKKIRFVVGSDEESGWGDMDYYFQHEEAPDFGFSPDAEFPIINGEKGNVTIRLTFRGGNGADYKLESFKSGLRENMVPGTADAVVTAASADEAASLAASFETFIKQEAKISGNAELSDKTVTFHVV
;
A
#
# COMPACT_ATOMS: atom_id res chain seq x y z
N GLU A 1 27.15 0.86 9.93
CA GLU A 1 26.81 0.99 11.38
C GLU A 1 26.73 2.44 11.84
N ALA A 2 27.66 3.34 11.42
CA ALA A 2 27.67 4.74 11.87
C ALA A 2 26.43 5.57 11.48
N ARG A 3 25.61 5.10 10.52
CA ARG A 3 24.39 5.76 10.05
C ARG A 3 23.12 5.00 10.41
N LYS A 4 23.22 3.99 11.26
CA LYS A 4 22.06 3.14 11.60
C LYS A 4 20.97 3.91 12.34
N ASP A 5 21.36 4.73 13.30
CA ASP A 5 20.40 5.48 14.11
C ASP A 5 19.73 6.58 13.30
N ASP A 6 20.49 7.28 12.46
CA ASP A 6 19.98 8.29 11.52
C ASP A 6 18.97 7.65 10.53
N LEU A 7 19.31 6.47 9.98
CA LEU A 7 18.43 5.72 9.08
C LEU A 7 17.12 5.32 9.77
N LEU A 8 17.21 4.82 11.00
CA LEU A 8 16.03 4.40 11.75
C LEU A 8 15.15 5.58 12.12
N GLU A 9 15.71 6.73 12.45
CA GLU A 9 14.97 7.96 12.73
C GLU A 9 14.25 8.46 11.47
N ASP A 10 14.97 8.58 10.36
CA ASP A 10 14.40 9.00 9.07
C ASP A 10 13.28 8.02 8.61
N LEU A 11 13.51 6.72 8.75
CA LEU A 11 12.50 5.70 8.42
C LEU A 11 11.26 5.84 9.29
N GLN A 12 11.42 5.99 10.61
CA GLN A 12 10.28 6.15 11.52
C GLN A 12 9.47 7.41 11.17
N ASN A 13 10.13 8.51 10.82
CA ASN A 13 9.46 9.74 10.41
C ASN A 13 8.66 9.54 9.11
N LEU A 14 9.20 8.79 8.15
CA LEU A 14 8.52 8.45 6.90
C LEU A 14 7.34 7.49 7.15
N LEU A 15 7.47 6.52 8.05
CA LEU A 15 6.43 5.56 8.40
C LEU A 15 5.22 6.19 9.11
N ARG A 16 5.41 7.32 9.81
CA ARG A 16 4.31 8.07 10.43
C ARG A 16 3.38 8.74 9.43
N ILE A 17 3.77 8.82 8.17
CA ILE A 17 2.92 9.38 7.13
C ILE A 17 1.96 8.29 6.65
N ASN A 18 0.66 8.46 6.91
CA ASN A 18 -0.35 7.66 6.24
C ASN A 18 -0.41 8.08 4.76
N SER A 19 0.19 7.26 3.92
CA SER A 19 0.27 7.47 2.47
C SER A 19 -0.62 6.51 1.68
N GLU A 20 -1.74 6.10 2.25
CA GLU A 20 -2.79 5.39 1.53
C GLU A 20 -3.37 6.28 0.41
N ARG A 21 -3.64 5.67 -0.74
CA ARG A 21 -4.34 6.35 -1.82
C ARG A 21 -5.78 6.70 -1.42
N ASP A 22 -6.18 7.93 -1.69
CA ASP A 22 -7.55 8.43 -1.45
C ASP A 22 -8.08 9.18 -2.68
N ASP A 23 -8.79 8.46 -3.55
CA ASP A 23 -9.38 9.03 -4.75
C ASP A 23 -10.47 10.08 -4.46
N ALA A 24 -11.09 10.03 -3.26
CA ALA A 24 -12.10 11.00 -2.87
C ALA A 24 -11.50 12.38 -2.55
N GLN A 25 -10.22 12.42 -2.19
CA GLN A 25 -9.47 13.64 -1.93
C GLN A 25 -8.43 13.96 -3.02
N ALA A 26 -8.51 13.28 -4.17
CA ALA A 26 -7.61 13.55 -5.29
C ALA A 26 -7.86 14.94 -5.88
N THR A 27 -6.77 15.67 -6.16
CA THR A 27 -6.76 16.98 -6.83
C THR A 27 -5.61 17.03 -7.85
N PRO A 28 -5.54 18.04 -8.73
CA PRO A 28 -4.37 18.19 -9.60
C PRO A 28 -3.04 18.30 -8.85
N GLU A 29 -3.04 18.86 -7.63
CA GLU A 29 -1.86 18.98 -6.78
C GLU A 29 -1.60 17.74 -5.92
N ALA A 30 -2.57 16.83 -5.87
CA ALA A 30 -2.50 15.56 -5.14
C ALA A 30 -3.22 14.46 -5.93
N PRO A 31 -2.61 13.97 -7.03
CA PRO A 31 -3.30 13.11 -8.00
C PRO A 31 -3.81 11.80 -7.43
N PHE A 32 -3.17 11.27 -6.39
CA PHE A 32 -3.57 10.03 -5.70
C PHE A 32 -4.06 10.29 -4.26
N GLY A 33 -4.34 11.55 -3.93
CA GLY A 33 -4.72 11.99 -2.59
C GLY A 33 -3.57 12.62 -1.81
N PRO A 34 -3.87 13.24 -0.65
CA PRO A 34 -2.87 13.98 0.12
C PRO A 34 -1.79 13.11 0.75
N GLY A 35 -2.11 11.87 1.10
CA GLY A 35 -1.19 10.93 1.75
C GLY A 35 0.01 10.55 0.89
N PRO A 36 -0.17 10.01 -0.33
CA PRO A 36 0.92 9.70 -1.26
C PRO A 36 1.82 10.89 -1.57
N VAL A 37 1.23 12.06 -1.79
CA VAL A 37 1.98 13.33 -2.01
C VAL A 37 2.81 13.71 -0.77
N ALA A 38 2.28 13.51 0.43
CA ALA A 38 3.04 13.79 1.66
C ALA A 38 4.24 12.84 1.78
N GLY A 39 4.07 11.55 1.49
CA GLY A 39 5.15 10.56 1.47
C GLY A 39 6.23 10.91 0.44
N LEU A 40 5.84 11.19 -0.80
CA LEU A 40 6.72 11.62 -1.88
C LEU A 40 7.54 12.86 -1.47
N LYS A 41 6.88 13.92 -1.05
CA LYS A 41 7.56 15.17 -0.65
C LYS A 41 8.50 14.97 0.52
N HIS A 42 8.14 14.12 1.47
CA HIS A 42 8.99 13.83 2.62
C HIS A 42 10.28 13.12 2.19
N MET A 43 10.18 12.14 1.30
CA MET A 43 11.34 11.43 0.76
C MET A 43 12.25 12.36 -0.07
N LEU A 44 11.67 13.21 -0.92
CA LEU A 44 12.41 14.19 -1.70
C LEU A 44 13.12 15.23 -0.80
N ALA A 45 12.50 15.63 0.30
CA ALA A 45 13.10 16.54 1.28
C ALA A 45 14.37 15.95 1.94
N TYR A 46 14.46 14.64 2.11
CA TYR A 46 15.69 13.99 2.55
C TYR A 46 16.80 14.16 1.50
N GLY A 47 16.48 14.02 0.22
CA GLY A 47 17.41 14.28 -0.86
C GLY A 47 17.95 15.71 -0.84
N GLU A 48 17.06 16.69 -0.68
CA GLU A 48 17.43 18.11 -0.59
C GLU A 48 18.30 18.39 0.66
N ARG A 49 17.90 17.90 1.84
CA ARG A 49 18.64 18.00 3.10
C ARG A 49 20.09 17.50 2.95
N ASP A 50 20.25 16.37 2.27
CA ASP A 50 21.54 15.70 2.13
C ASP A 50 22.34 16.18 0.90
N GLY A 51 21.82 17.22 0.20
CA GLY A 51 22.52 17.92 -0.88
C GLY A 51 22.61 17.14 -2.19
N PHE A 52 21.62 16.34 -2.49
CA PHE A 52 21.42 15.69 -3.78
C PHE A 52 20.69 16.62 -4.76
N THR A 53 20.76 16.31 -6.05
CA THR A 53 19.87 16.92 -7.04
C THR A 53 18.50 16.25 -6.93
N VAL A 54 17.45 17.05 -6.76
CA VAL A 54 16.09 16.55 -6.53
C VAL A 54 15.14 17.15 -7.55
N LYS A 55 14.21 16.35 -8.05
CA LYS A 55 13.13 16.81 -8.91
C LYS A 55 11.80 16.19 -8.47
N ASN A 56 10.81 17.03 -8.31
CA ASN A 56 9.41 16.62 -8.17
C ASN A 56 8.72 16.76 -9.54
N VAL A 57 8.08 15.73 -10.03
CA VAL A 57 7.36 15.69 -11.30
C VAL A 57 5.87 15.77 -10.99
N ASP A 58 5.39 16.99 -10.78
CA ASP A 58 3.98 17.38 -10.58
C ASP A 58 3.25 16.57 -9.50
N ASN A 59 3.97 16.13 -8.47
CA ASN A 59 3.47 15.29 -7.36
C ASN A 59 2.96 13.90 -7.78
N TYR A 60 3.18 13.48 -9.02
CA TYR A 60 2.97 12.09 -9.42
C TYR A 60 4.12 11.20 -8.95
N ALA A 61 5.33 11.63 -9.20
CA ALA A 61 6.57 10.97 -8.78
C ALA A 61 7.68 12.00 -8.64
N GLY A 62 8.87 11.54 -8.28
CA GLY A 62 10.05 12.40 -8.26
C GLY A 62 11.32 11.58 -8.33
N HIS A 63 12.47 12.25 -8.28
CA HIS A 63 13.73 11.53 -8.19
C HIS A 63 14.79 12.31 -7.41
N ILE A 64 15.76 11.55 -6.91
CA ILE A 64 16.95 12.02 -6.21
C ILE A 64 18.15 11.50 -6.99
N GLU A 65 19.05 12.38 -7.44
CA GLU A 65 20.18 12.02 -8.30
C GLU A 65 21.53 12.28 -7.64
N TYR A 66 22.49 11.41 -7.96
CA TYR A 66 23.89 11.54 -7.60
C TYR A 66 24.82 11.05 -8.72
N GLY A 67 25.94 11.75 -8.87
CA GLY A 67 26.96 11.42 -9.85
C GLY A 67 26.66 11.95 -11.26
N GLU A 68 27.61 11.67 -12.13
CA GLU A 68 27.58 12.06 -13.55
C GLU A 68 27.97 10.84 -14.39
N GLY A 69 27.56 10.82 -15.66
CA GLY A 69 27.88 9.77 -16.61
C GLY A 69 26.88 9.73 -17.75
N ASP A 70 27.26 9.01 -18.80
CA ASP A 70 26.44 8.84 -20.00
C ASP A 70 25.30 7.83 -19.78
N GLU A 71 25.45 6.93 -18.80
CA GLU A 71 24.44 5.96 -18.44
C GLU A 71 23.87 6.24 -17.05
N THR A 72 22.59 5.95 -16.87
CA THR A 72 21.85 6.11 -15.61
C THR A 72 21.43 4.77 -15.03
N LEU A 73 21.83 4.51 -13.77
CA LEU A 73 21.27 3.44 -12.94
C LEU A 73 20.01 3.95 -12.25
N GLY A 74 18.87 3.36 -12.54
CA GLY A 74 17.62 3.60 -11.83
C GLY A 74 17.48 2.71 -10.59
N ILE A 75 17.07 3.30 -9.48
CA ILE A 75 16.56 2.59 -8.31
C ILE A 75 15.10 3.03 -8.17
N PHE A 76 14.16 2.08 -8.14
CA PHE A 76 12.74 2.38 -8.13
C PHE A 76 12.12 1.96 -6.80
N GLY A 77 11.62 2.92 -6.05
CA GLY A 77 10.88 2.68 -4.83
C GLY A 77 9.62 3.54 -4.77
N HIS A 78 8.68 3.20 -3.90
CA HIS A 78 7.42 3.91 -3.76
C HIS A 78 7.10 4.29 -2.31
N MET A 79 6.28 5.33 -2.16
CA MET A 79 5.92 5.87 -0.86
C MET A 79 4.46 5.67 -0.50
N ASP A 80 3.62 5.32 -1.47
CA ASP A 80 2.24 4.90 -1.20
C ASP A 80 2.22 3.53 -0.53
N VAL A 81 1.12 3.24 0.14
CA VAL A 81 0.93 1.98 0.86
C VAL A 81 -0.51 1.49 0.68
N VAL A 82 -0.71 0.17 0.71
CA VAL A 82 -2.05 -0.40 0.82
C VAL A 82 -2.72 0.02 2.13
N PRO A 83 -4.07 0.04 2.19
CA PRO A 83 -4.78 0.30 3.44
C PRO A 83 -4.28 -0.57 4.59
N ALA A 84 -4.17 0.01 5.77
CA ALA A 84 -3.68 -0.73 6.93
C ALA A 84 -4.52 -1.97 7.23
N GLY A 85 -5.85 -1.87 7.06
CA GLY A 85 -6.77 -2.93 7.43
C GLY A 85 -6.90 -3.11 8.94
N ASP A 86 -7.51 -4.22 9.35
CA ASP A 86 -7.76 -4.54 10.75
C ASP A 86 -6.69 -5.51 11.31
N GLY A 87 -6.74 -5.76 12.62
CA GLY A 87 -5.92 -6.77 13.30
C GLY A 87 -4.53 -6.31 13.72
N TRP A 88 -4.21 -5.03 13.69
CA TRP A 88 -2.98 -4.48 14.23
C TRP A 88 -2.98 -4.49 15.75
N GLU A 89 -1.86 -4.94 16.36
CA GLU A 89 -1.64 -4.84 17.81
C GLU A 89 -1.21 -3.43 18.25
N THR A 90 -0.68 -2.63 17.30
CA THR A 90 -0.22 -1.25 17.51
C THR A 90 -0.82 -0.36 16.42
N ASP A 91 -0.76 0.95 16.56
CA ASP A 91 -1.14 1.88 15.48
C ASP A 91 -0.23 1.61 14.26
N PRO A 92 -0.81 1.32 13.07
CA PRO A 92 -0.03 1.03 11.87
C PRO A 92 0.83 2.19 11.39
N TYR A 93 0.53 3.43 11.79
CA TYR A 93 1.26 4.64 11.43
C TYR A 93 2.08 5.23 12.60
N GLU A 94 2.19 4.53 13.72
CA GLU A 94 3.15 4.87 14.78
C GLU A 94 4.16 3.72 14.90
N PRO A 95 5.36 3.85 14.29
CA PRO A 95 6.32 2.76 14.19
C PRO A 95 6.85 2.33 15.56
N VAL A 96 6.76 1.03 15.83
CA VAL A 96 7.26 0.42 17.08
C VAL A 96 8.49 -0.43 16.77
N ILE A 97 9.59 -0.16 17.47
CA ILE A 97 10.79 -1.01 17.43
C ILE A 97 10.76 -1.96 18.63
N LYS A 98 10.69 -3.27 18.35
CA LYS A 98 10.65 -4.32 19.36
C LYS A 98 11.43 -5.54 18.86
N ASP A 99 12.27 -6.11 19.72
CA ASP A 99 13.04 -7.34 19.45
C ASP A 99 13.87 -7.27 18.14
N GLY A 100 14.44 -6.08 17.84
CA GLY A 100 15.25 -5.84 16.64
C GLY A 100 14.46 -5.74 15.34
N LYS A 101 13.15 -5.61 15.40
CA LYS A 101 12.24 -5.43 14.28
C LYS A 101 11.47 -4.11 14.40
N ILE A 102 11.10 -3.52 13.26
CA ILE A 102 10.21 -2.37 13.18
C ILE A 102 8.84 -2.83 12.70
N TYR A 103 7.78 -2.41 13.38
CA TYR A 103 6.39 -2.73 13.08
C TYR A 103 5.66 -1.45 12.71
N ALA A 104 5.26 -1.35 11.45
CA ALA A 104 4.41 -0.28 10.91
C ALA A 104 3.95 -0.65 9.50
N ARG A 105 2.89 -0.04 8.98
CA ARG A 105 2.54 -0.10 7.55
C ARG A 105 3.64 0.58 6.73
N GLY A 106 4.10 -0.08 5.63
CA GLY A 106 5.20 0.41 4.79
C GLY A 106 6.60 0.05 5.30
N ALA A 107 6.75 -0.59 6.47
CA ALA A 107 8.06 -0.94 7.01
C ALA A 107 8.81 -1.97 6.13
N SER A 108 8.09 -2.86 5.46
CA SER A 108 8.63 -3.88 4.56
C SER A 108 8.38 -3.56 3.09
N ASP A 109 7.28 -2.87 2.79
CA ASP A 109 6.76 -2.58 1.46
C ASP A 109 6.25 -1.14 1.43
N ASP A 110 6.94 -0.18 0.79
CA ASP A 110 8.36 -0.26 0.32
C ASP A 110 9.22 0.84 0.99
N LYS A 111 8.68 1.61 1.96
CA LYS A 111 9.41 2.69 2.64
C LYS A 111 10.72 2.22 3.29
N GLY A 112 10.72 1.01 3.88
CA GLY A 112 11.92 0.43 4.50
C GLY A 112 13.02 0.11 3.50
N PRO A 113 12.80 -0.73 2.49
CA PRO A 113 13.76 -1.02 1.43
C PRO A 113 14.18 0.22 0.65
N SER A 114 13.24 1.11 0.32
CA SER A 114 13.52 2.42 -0.27
C SER A 114 14.49 3.25 0.56
N MET A 115 14.28 3.32 1.87
CA MET A 115 15.19 4.04 2.78
C MET A 115 16.57 3.38 2.84
N ALA A 116 16.65 2.05 2.80
CA ALA A 116 17.92 1.33 2.75
C ALA A 116 18.69 1.67 1.46
N ALA A 117 18.02 1.69 0.31
CA ALA A 117 18.62 2.07 -0.97
C ALA A 117 19.07 3.55 -0.99
N TYR A 118 18.24 4.46 -0.47
CA TYR A 118 18.61 5.88 -0.31
C TYR A 118 19.86 6.05 0.56
N TYR A 119 19.93 5.37 1.70
CA TYR A 119 21.09 5.45 2.58
C TYR A 119 22.34 4.83 1.97
N ALA A 120 22.22 3.81 1.13
CA ALA A 120 23.35 3.28 0.36
C ALA A 120 23.91 4.38 -0.57
N MET A 121 23.05 5.09 -1.30
CA MET A 121 23.46 6.21 -2.15
C MET A 121 24.05 7.37 -1.33
N LYS A 122 23.46 7.71 -0.18
CA LYS A 122 23.96 8.74 0.75
C LYS A 122 25.36 8.41 1.27
N ILE A 123 25.62 7.17 1.66
CA ILE A 123 26.91 6.70 2.14
C ILE A 123 27.98 6.81 1.03
N ILE A 124 27.65 6.43 -0.20
CA ILE A 124 28.55 6.57 -1.36
C ILE A 124 28.97 8.04 -1.53
N LYS A 125 28.00 8.96 -1.47
CA LYS A 125 28.25 10.41 -1.55
C LYS A 125 29.10 10.92 -0.39
N GLU A 126 28.75 10.58 0.85
CA GLU A 126 29.47 11.03 2.06
C GLU A 126 30.93 10.57 2.10
N LEU A 127 31.20 9.38 1.59
CA LEU A 127 32.55 8.83 1.49
C LEU A 127 33.33 9.35 0.29
N GLY A 128 32.71 10.15 -0.58
CA GLY A 128 33.31 10.66 -1.80
C GLY A 128 33.74 9.55 -2.76
N LEU A 129 33.04 8.42 -2.77
CA LEU A 129 33.36 7.30 -3.64
C LEU A 129 33.09 7.68 -5.10
N PRO A 130 34.00 7.36 -6.03
CA PRO A 130 33.77 7.64 -7.43
C PRO A 130 32.68 6.74 -7.97
N VAL A 131 31.76 7.32 -8.72
CA VAL A 131 30.73 6.62 -9.48
C VAL A 131 30.95 6.87 -10.96
N SER A 132 30.82 5.83 -11.79
CA SER A 132 31.01 5.90 -13.24
C SER A 132 29.72 6.13 -14.01
N LYS A 133 28.60 6.15 -13.30
CA LYS A 133 27.26 6.30 -13.85
C LYS A 133 26.45 7.22 -12.95
N LYS A 134 25.48 7.92 -13.52
CA LYS A 134 24.49 8.63 -12.74
C LYS A 134 23.63 7.61 -11.98
N ILE A 135 23.37 7.86 -10.71
CA ILE A 135 22.41 7.09 -9.91
C ILE A 135 21.18 7.95 -9.76
N ARG A 136 20.03 7.42 -10.15
CA ARG A 136 18.72 8.07 -10.01
C ARG A 136 17.81 7.21 -9.16
N PHE A 137 17.51 7.64 -7.95
CA PHE A 137 16.50 7.04 -7.11
C PHE A 137 15.15 7.65 -7.46
N VAL A 138 14.32 6.92 -8.17
CA VAL A 138 12.96 7.28 -8.55
C VAL A 138 12.03 6.93 -7.40
N VAL A 139 11.21 7.89 -7.00
CA VAL A 139 10.27 7.79 -5.88
C VAL A 139 8.87 7.85 -6.43
N GLY A 140 8.17 6.74 -6.41
CA GLY A 140 6.78 6.60 -6.85
C GLY A 140 5.77 6.93 -5.75
N SER A 141 4.51 7.08 -6.16
CA SER A 141 3.39 7.38 -5.26
C SER A 141 2.07 6.69 -5.62
N ASP A 142 2.08 5.67 -6.52
CA ASP A 142 0.90 4.91 -6.94
C ASP A 142 1.25 3.47 -7.37
N GLU A 143 2.27 2.85 -6.80
CA GLU A 143 2.69 1.48 -7.11
C GLU A 143 1.59 0.48 -6.76
N GLU A 144 1.01 0.59 -5.58
CA GLU A 144 0.04 -0.31 -4.97
C GLU A 144 -1.34 -0.33 -5.64
N SER A 145 -1.56 0.52 -6.63
CA SER A 145 -2.90 0.66 -7.23
C SER A 145 -2.89 0.60 -8.75
N GLY A 146 -2.20 1.49 -9.43
CA GLY A 146 -2.40 1.61 -10.86
C GLY A 146 -1.21 2.05 -11.68
N TRP A 147 -0.08 2.36 -11.04
CA TRP A 147 1.15 2.82 -11.69
C TRP A 147 0.98 4.11 -12.51
N GLY A 148 -0.06 4.88 -12.19
CA GLY A 148 -0.33 6.16 -12.86
C GLY A 148 0.78 7.19 -12.63
N ASP A 149 1.54 7.04 -11.56
CA ASP A 149 2.73 7.80 -11.26
C ASP A 149 3.87 7.56 -12.26
N MET A 150 4.18 6.29 -12.55
CA MET A 150 5.22 5.92 -13.50
C MET A 150 4.80 6.20 -14.95
N ASP A 151 3.52 5.99 -15.28
CA ASP A 151 2.99 6.38 -16.59
C ASP A 151 3.15 7.89 -16.84
N TYR A 152 2.90 8.71 -15.82
CA TYR A 152 3.12 10.16 -15.90
C TYR A 152 4.60 10.50 -15.92
N TYR A 153 5.40 9.91 -15.04
CA TYR A 153 6.83 10.19 -14.89
C TYR A 153 7.59 9.97 -16.22
N PHE A 154 7.39 8.84 -16.89
CA PHE A 154 8.08 8.52 -18.12
C PHE A 154 7.58 9.27 -19.38
N GLN A 155 6.52 10.08 -19.24
CA GLN A 155 6.15 11.07 -20.26
C GLN A 155 6.94 12.38 -20.10
N HIS A 156 7.57 12.61 -18.94
CA HIS A 156 8.27 13.86 -18.62
C HIS A 156 9.77 13.68 -18.38
N GLU A 157 10.20 12.46 -18.10
CA GLU A 157 11.58 12.11 -17.78
C GLU A 157 12.06 10.94 -18.64
N GLU A 158 13.34 10.98 -18.99
CA GLU A 158 14.00 9.87 -19.67
C GLU A 158 14.12 8.65 -18.76
N ALA A 159 13.85 7.46 -19.29
CA ALA A 159 14.05 6.22 -18.57
C ALA A 159 15.54 5.98 -18.30
N PRO A 160 15.91 5.45 -17.11
CA PRO A 160 17.26 4.95 -16.87
C PRO A 160 17.63 3.81 -17.84
N ASP A 161 18.94 3.67 -18.12
CA ASP A 161 19.44 2.62 -19.03
C ASP A 161 19.25 1.22 -18.45
N PHE A 162 19.29 1.09 -17.14
CA PHE A 162 19.05 -0.14 -16.39
C PHE A 162 18.70 0.22 -14.94
N GLY A 163 18.15 -0.74 -14.20
CA GLY A 163 17.75 -0.45 -12.83
C GLY A 163 17.30 -1.69 -12.07
N PHE A 164 16.90 -1.45 -10.83
CA PHE A 164 16.25 -2.44 -9.97
C PHE A 164 15.26 -1.75 -9.03
N SER A 165 14.31 -2.54 -8.51
CA SER A 165 13.49 -2.16 -7.37
C SER A 165 13.96 -2.93 -6.14
N PRO A 166 14.12 -2.26 -4.97
CA PRO A 166 14.43 -2.94 -3.72
C PRO A 166 13.20 -3.63 -3.10
N ASP A 167 12.05 -3.49 -3.71
CA ASP A 167 10.73 -3.94 -3.27
C ASP A 167 10.52 -5.45 -3.51
N ALA A 168 11.42 -6.27 -2.98
CA ALA A 168 11.34 -7.73 -3.09
C ALA A 168 12.27 -8.41 -2.08
N GLU A 169 12.14 -9.75 -1.95
CA GLU A 169 13.01 -10.55 -1.12
C GLU A 169 14.42 -10.68 -1.72
N PHE A 170 15.42 -10.78 -0.84
CA PHE A 170 16.80 -11.05 -1.23
C PHE A 170 17.03 -12.53 -1.56
N PRO A 171 18.04 -12.87 -2.41
CA PRO A 171 19.03 -11.94 -2.98
C PRO A 171 18.58 -11.24 -4.26
N ILE A 172 17.85 -11.91 -5.14
CA ILE A 172 17.39 -11.35 -6.43
C ILE A 172 16.16 -12.13 -6.88
N ILE A 173 15.10 -11.41 -7.23
CA ILE A 173 13.95 -11.94 -7.96
C ILE A 173 14.05 -11.42 -9.41
N ASN A 174 14.09 -12.35 -10.35
CA ASN A 174 14.24 -12.05 -11.78
C ASN A 174 13.06 -12.51 -12.63
N GLY A 175 11.94 -12.85 -11.99
CA GLY A 175 10.71 -13.24 -12.65
C GLY A 175 9.58 -13.39 -11.67
N GLU A 176 8.41 -12.97 -12.07
CA GLU A 176 7.19 -13.00 -11.26
C GLU A 176 6.03 -13.67 -12.01
N LYS A 177 5.03 -14.11 -11.23
CA LYS A 177 3.77 -14.60 -11.80
C LYS A 177 2.93 -13.42 -12.27
N GLY A 178 2.25 -13.58 -13.40
CA GLY A 178 1.28 -12.61 -13.86
C GLY A 178 0.07 -12.55 -12.92
N ASN A 179 -0.44 -11.35 -12.69
CA ASN A 179 -1.69 -11.11 -11.98
C ASN A 179 -2.85 -10.95 -12.96
N VAL A 180 -4.01 -11.52 -12.63
CA VAL A 180 -5.24 -11.34 -13.39
C VAL A 180 -6.36 -11.02 -12.43
N THR A 181 -6.97 -9.84 -12.58
CA THR A 181 -8.19 -9.47 -11.88
C THR A 181 -9.39 -9.80 -12.75
N ILE A 182 -10.32 -10.60 -12.24
CA ILE A 182 -11.56 -10.97 -12.93
C ILE A 182 -12.72 -10.32 -12.19
N ARG A 183 -13.44 -9.41 -12.88
CA ARG A 183 -14.65 -8.80 -12.35
C ARG A 183 -15.87 -9.52 -12.87
N LEU A 184 -16.63 -10.15 -11.97
CA LEU A 184 -17.87 -10.82 -12.28
C LEU A 184 -19.07 -9.98 -11.80
N THR A 185 -20.04 -9.78 -12.69
CA THR A 185 -21.28 -9.08 -12.35
C THR A 185 -22.45 -10.06 -12.44
N PHE A 186 -23.12 -10.25 -11.32
CA PHE A 186 -24.32 -11.08 -11.24
C PHE A 186 -25.56 -10.17 -11.15
N ARG A 187 -26.57 -10.50 -11.94
CA ARG A 187 -27.88 -9.85 -11.83
C ARG A 187 -28.78 -10.68 -10.94
N GLY A 188 -29.36 -10.05 -9.92
CA GLY A 188 -30.33 -10.69 -9.06
C GLY A 188 -31.60 -11.11 -9.82
N GLY A 189 -32.23 -12.21 -9.41
CA GLY A 189 -33.52 -12.63 -9.88
C GLY A 189 -34.67 -12.07 -9.03
N ASN A 190 -35.88 -11.97 -9.60
CA ASN A 190 -37.08 -11.65 -8.85
C ASN A 190 -37.77 -12.93 -8.39
N GLY A 191 -38.29 -12.97 -7.16
CA GLY A 191 -39.17 -14.06 -6.69
C GLY A 191 -38.54 -15.13 -5.83
N ALA A 192 -37.46 -14.80 -5.11
CA ALA A 192 -36.91 -15.66 -4.05
C ALA A 192 -37.46 -15.24 -2.67
N ASP A 193 -37.46 -16.21 -1.74
CA ASP A 193 -37.88 -16.00 -0.34
C ASP A 193 -36.87 -15.10 0.41
N TYR A 194 -35.67 -14.90 -0.17
CA TYR A 194 -34.61 -14.05 0.37
C TYR A 194 -34.11 -13.07 -0.70
N LYS A 195 -33.87 -11.82 -0.29
CA LYS A 195 -33.30 -10.79 -1.11
C LYS A 195 -32.00 -10.28 -0.48
N LEU A 196 -30.90 -10.41 -1.18
CA LEU A 196 -29.64 -9.77 -0.79
C LEU A 196 -29.72 -8.28 -1.10
N GLU A 197 -29.71 -7.45 -0.05
CA GLU A 197 -29.77 -5.97 -0.19
C GLU A 197 -28.37 -5.39 -0.36
N SER A 198 -27.37 -5.93 0.38
CA SER A 198 -25.98 -5.53 0.25
C SER A 198 -25.05 -6.65 0.66
N PHE A 199 -23.85 -6.65 0.06
CA PHE A 199 -22.71 -7.45 0.49
C PHE A 199 -21.44 -6.62 0.31
N LYS A 200 -20.60 -6.60 1.33
CA LYS A 200 -19.29 -5.92 1.30
C LYS A 200 -18.23 -6.81 1.94
N SER A 201 -17.10 -6.94 1.29
CA SER A 201 -15.93 -7.63 1.80
C SER A 201 -14.69 -7.21 1.03
N GLY A 202 -13.54 -7.09 1.72
CA GLY A 202 -12.29 -6.67 1.12
C GLY A 202 -12.16 -5.17 0.87
N LEU A 203 -10.94 -4.68 0.87
CA LEU A 203 -10.61 -3.27 0.64
C LEU A 203 -9.99 -3.03 -0.74
N ARG A 204 -9.17 -3.95 -1.21
CA ARG A 204 -8.47 -3.93 -2.51
C ARG A 204 -8.39 -5.34 -3.09
N GLU A 205 -8.22 -5.44 -4.42
CA GLU A 205 -8.18 -6.72 -5.14
C GLU A 205 -6.99 -7.61 -4.75
N ASN A 206 -5.90 -7.02 -4.30
CA ASN A 206 -4.68 -7.71 -3.85
C ASN A 206 -4.64 -8.01 -2.35
N MET A 207 -5.67 -7.64 -1.59
CA MET A 207 -5.76 -7.91 -0.15
C MET A 207 -6.70 -9.07 0.15
N VAL A 208 -6.30 -9.97 1.05
CA VAL A 208 -7.18 -10.99 1.61
C VAL A 208 -8.19 -10.31 2.53
N PRO A 209 -9.52 -10.48 2.31
CA PRO A 209 -10.52 -9.88 3.18
C PRO A 209 -10.41 -10.38 4.62
N GLY A 210 -10.37 -9.45 5.58
CA GLY A 210 -10.45 -9.76 7.01
C GLY A 210 -11.87 -9.77 7.56
N THR A 211 -12.80 -9.05 6.88
CA THR A 211 -14.20 -8.92 7.31
C THR A 211 -15.17 -9.06 6.14
N ALA A 212 -16.40 -9.43 6.43
CA ALA A 212 -17.49 -9.42 5.47
C ALA A 212 -18.83 -9.05 6.13
N ASP A 213 -19.58 -8.15 5.48
CA ASP A 213 -20.89 -7.73 5.90
C ASP A 213 -21.95 -8.05 4.83
N ALA A 214 -23.11 -8.55 5.24
CA ALA A 214 -24.22 -8.78 4.35
C ALA A 214 -25.55 -8.35 4.99
N VAL A 215 -26.46 -7.81 4.18
CA VAL A 215 -27.83 -7.50 4.59
C VAL A 215 -28.79 -8.28 3.70
N VAL A 216 -29.64 -9.08 4.32
CA VAL A 216 -30.62 -9.93 3.64
C VAL A 216 -32.03 -9.64 4.18
N THR A 217 -33.00 -9.42 3.30
CA THR A 217 -34.41 -9.33 3.63
C THR A 217 -35.09 -10.67 3.28
N ALA A 218 -35.80 -11.26 4.25
CA ALA A 218 -36.60 -12.47 4.08
C ALA A 218 -38.08 -12.14 3.77
N ALA A 219 -38.84 -13.12 3.28
CA ALA A 219 -40.24 -12.94 3.00
C ALA A 219 -41.09 -12.78 4.29
N SER A 220 -40.62 -13.35 5.42
CA SER A 220 -41.27 -13.26 6.73
C SER A 220 -40.27 -13.12 7.87
N ALA A 221 -40.73 -12.69 9.04
CA ALA A 221 -39.90 -12.61 10.25
C ALA A 221 -39.45 -14.02 10.72
N ASP A 222 -40.25 -15.06 10.54
CA ASP A 222 -39.88 -16.42 10.90
C ASP A 222 -38.75 -16.96 10.00
N GLU A 223 -38.79 -16.65 8.71
CA GLU A 223 -37.71 -17.00 7.78
C GLU A 223 -36.42 -16.23 8.09
N ALA A 224 -36.53 -14.96 8.44
CA ALA A 224 -35.39 -14.16 8.88
C ALA A 224 -34.74 -14.75 10.15
N ALA A 225 -35.56 -15.13 11.14
CA ALA A 225 -35.07 -15.77 12.35
C ALA A 225 -34.41 -17.13 12.08
N SER A 226 -35.00 -17.94 11.14
CA SER A 226 -34.42 -19.21 10.72
C SER A 226 -33.07 -19.02 10.01
N LEU A 227 -32.94 -18.00 9.16
CA LEU A 227 -31.72 -17.68 8.46
C LEU A 227 -30.61 -17.24 9.45
N ALA A 228 -30.92 -16.36 10.41
CA ALA A 228 -30.01 -15.94 11.45
C ALA A 228 -29.50 -17.13 12.30
N ALA A 229 -30.40 -18.02 12.72
CA ALA A 229 -30.04 -19.22 13.49
C ALA A 229 -29.15 -20.20 12.69
N SER A 230 -29.43 -20.33 11.38
CA SER A 230 -28.61 -21.14 10.48
C SER A 230 -27.19 -20.57 10.34
N PHE A 231 -27.07 -19.27 10.20
CA PHE A 231 -25.78 -18.59 10.16
C PHE A 231 -24.99 -18.76 11.47
N GLU A 232 -25.61 -18.56 12.62
CA GLU A 232 -24.96 -18.79 13.92
C GLU A 232 -24.48 -20.25 14.09
N THR A 233 -25.23 -21.19 13.56
CA THR A 233 -24.87 -22.62 13.57
C THR A 233 -23.65 -22.86 12.69
N PHE A 234 -23.60 -22.26 11.50
CA PHE A 234 -22.47 -22.33 10.59
C PHE A 234 -21.21 -21.75 11.23
N ILE A 235 -21.27 -20.52 11.75
CA ILE A 235 -20.12 -19.87 12.40
C ILE A 235 -19.54 -20.71 13.55
N LYS A 236 -20.39 -21.37 14.36
CA LYS A 236 -19.92 -22.26 15.45
C LYS A 236 -19.17 -23.50 14.97
N GLN A 237 -19.35 -23.90 13.71
CA GLN A 237 -18.66 -25.05 13.11
C GLN A 237 -17.34 -24.67 12.45
N GLU A 238 -17.13 -23.37 12.16
CA GLU A 238 -15.92 -22.86 11.52
C GLU A 238 -14.87 -22.49 12.57
N ALA A 239 -13.67 -23.06 12.43
CA ALA A 239 -12.60 -22.90 13.43
C ALA A 239 -11.79 -21.61 13.23
N LYS A 240 -11.92 -20.92 12.09
CA LYS A 240 -11.04 -19.81 11.69
C LYS A 240 -11.75 -18.48 11.49
N ILE A 241 -13.05 -18.46 11.61
CA ILE A 241 -13.86 -17.26 11.46
C ILE A 241 -14.77 -17.10 12.68
N SER A 242 -15.09 -15.88 12.99
CA SER A 242 -16.14 -15.54 13.97
C SER A 242 -17.16 -14.64 13.30
N GLY A 243 -18.34 -14.48 13.90
CA GLY A 243 -19.37 -13.62 13.34
C GLY A 243 -20.64 -13.65 14.15
N ASN A 244 -21.52 -12.72 13.83
CA ASN A 244 -22.85 -12.60 14.43
C ASN A 244 -23.89 -12.25 13.39
N ALA A 245 -25.16 -12.51 13.73
CA ALA A 245 -26.31 -12.09 12.97
C ALA A 245 -27.23 -11.20 13.82
N GLU A 246 -27.56 -10.04 13.30
CA GLU A 246 -28.51 -9.12 13.94
C GLU A 246 -29.85 -9.17 13.21
N LEU A 247 -30.91 -9.45 13.94
CA LEU A 247 -32.27 -9.59 13.40
C LEU A 247 -33.09 -8.32 13.69
N SER A 248 -33.70 -7.77 12.64
CA SER A 248 -34.65 -6.66 12.75
C SER A 248 -35.83 -6.90 11.82
N ASP A 249 -36.99 -7.33 12.39
CA ASP A 249 -38.18 -7.76 11.66
C ASP A 249 -37.83 -8.82 10.59
N LYS A 250 -37.93 -8.47 9.32
CA LYS A 250 -37.64 -9.37 8.19
C LYS A 250 -36.19 -9.26 7.68
N THR A 251 -35.37 -8.42 8.31
CA THR A 251 -34.01 -8.14 7.85
C THR A 251 -32.99 -8.78 8.79
N VAL A 252 -32.00 -9.45 8.21
CA VAL A 252 -30.84 -9.99 8.92
C VAL A 252 -29.59 -9.29 8.41
N THR A 253 -28.82 -8.75 9.34
CA THR A 253 -27.47 -8.22 9.08
C THR A 253 -26.47 -9.23 9.59
N PHE A 254 -25.58 -9.68 8.73
CA PHE A 254 -24.50 -10.62 9.05
C PHE A 254 -23.19 -9.86 9.11
N HIS A 255 -22.37 -10.21 10.06
CA HIS A 255 -21.00 -9.74 10.18
C HIS A 255 -20.07 -10.93 10.41
N VAL A 256 -18.97 -11.00 9.66
CA VAL A 256 -17.93 -12.04 9.75
C VAL A 256 -16.57 -11.37 9.92
N VAL A 257 -15.77 -11.94 10.84
CA VAL A 257 -14.37 -11.50 11.13
C VAL A 257 -13.44 -12.71 11.09
#